data_e751102db417fdb943e217707260854a
#
_entry.id   e751102db417fdb943e217707260854a
#
_cell.length_a   1.000
_cell.length_b   1.000
_cell.length_c   1.000
_cell.angle_alpha   90.00
_cell.angle_beta   90.00
_cell.angle_gamma   90.00
#
_symmetry.space_group_name_H-M   'P 1'
#
loop_
_entity.id
_entity.type
_entity.pdbx_description
1 polymer ?
#
loop_
_entity_poly.entity_id
_entity_poly.type
_entity_poly.pdbx_seq_one_letter_code
_entity_poly.pdbx_strand_id
1 'polypeptide(L)'
;MQAFTTHEGSAAPLDRANVDTDQIIPKQYLKSIKRTGFGDYLFDAWRFTDAGSMGMTPNERSLNREFALNQPQYQGASILLARDNFGCGSSREHAVWALQEYGFRAVIAPSFADIFFGNCFKNGVLPIALSPELSLIHI
;
A
#
# COMPACT_ATOMS: atom_id res chain seq x y z
N MET A 1 -15.59 1.07 10.58
CA MET A 1 -14.74 -0.06 10.18
C MET A 1 -15.59 -1.32 10.07
N GLN A 2 -15.46 -2.02 8.97
CA GLN A 2 -16.21 -3.26 8.73
C GLN A 2 -15.50 -4.43 9.44
N ALA A 3 -16.30 -5.31 10.06
CA ALA A 3 -15.76 -6.52 10.68
C ALA A 3 -15.08 -7.42 9.63
N PHE A 4 -13.93 -7.97 9.98
CA PHE A 4 -13.14 -8.80 9.09
C PHE A 4 -13.28 -10.26 9.50
N THR A 5 -14.08 -11.03 8.77
CA THR A 5 -14.26 -12.47 9.02
C THR A 5 -13.50 -13.32 8.00
N THR A 6 -13.70 -13.05 6.72
CA THR A 6 -12.98 -13.70 5.62
C THR A 6 -12.79 -12.69 4.50
N HIS A 7 -11.77 -12.90 3.68
CA HIS A 7 -11.55 -12.10 2.49
C HIS A 7 -10.94 -12.96 1.40
N GLU A 8 -11.52 -12.89 0.22
CA GLU A 8 -10.98 -13.50 -0.99
C GLU A 8 -10.71 -12.41 -2.01
N GLY A 9 -9.60 -12.51 -2.69
CA GLY A 9 -9.24 -11.55 -3.72
C GLY A 9 -7.93 -11.92 -4.39
N SER A 10 -7.61 -11.22 -5.47
CA SER A 10 -6.33 -11.40 -6.15
C SER A 10 -5.23 -10.64 -5.42
N ALA A 11 -4.01 -11.15 -5.55
CA ALA A 11 -2.83 -10.57 -4.91
C ALA A 11 -1.93 -9.90 -5.94
N ALA A 12 -1.31 -8.79 -5.55
CA ALA A 12 -0.29 -8.12 -6.34
C ALA A 12 1.03 -8.12 -5.58
N PRO A 13 2.16 -8.43 -6.26
CA PRO A 13 3.46 -8.43 -5.60
C PRO A 13 4.06 -7.03 -5.55
N LEU A 14 4.67 -6.70 -4.41
CA LEU A 14 5.55 -5.56 -4.26
C LEU A 14 6.88 -6.12 -3.77
N ASP A 15 7.78 -6.44 -4.69
CA ASP A 15 9.02 -7.16 -4.43
C ASP A 15 10.09 -6.24 -3.83
N ARG A 16 9.79 -5.66 -2.68
CA ARG A 16 10.67 -4.74 -1.96
C ARG A 16 10.61 -4.98 -0.46
N ALA A 17 11.78 -4.97 0.18
CA ALA A 17 11.91 -4.96 1.63
C ALA A 17 12.02 -3.52 2.13
N ASN A 18 11.74 -3.31 3.41
CA ASN A 18 11.89 -2.01 4.07
C ASN A 18 11.08 -0.89 3.40
N VAL A 19 9.87 -1.21 2.96
CA VAL A 19 8.98 -0.21 2.39
C VAL A 19 8.55 0.73 3.50
N ASP A 20 9.05 1.97 3.47
CA ASP A 20 8.74 2.93 4.51
C ASP A 20 7.45 3.72 4.22
N THR A 21 6.97 4.41 5.24
CA THR A 21 5.70 5.15 5.13
C THR A 21 5.78 6.30 4.14
N ASP A 22 6.98 6.87 3.92
CA ASP A 22 7.17 7.94 2.93
C ASP A 22 7.09 7.40 1.49
N GLN A 23 7.45 6.14 1.28
CA GLN A 23 7.27 5.47 -0.01
C GLN A 23 5.81 5.07 -0.23
N ILE A 24 5.10 4.71 0.83
CA ILE A 24 3.67 4.38 0.74
C ILE A 24 2.85 5.63 0.43
N ILE A 25 3.11 6.72 1.14
CA ILE A 25 2.48 8.02 0.88
C ILE A 25 3.48 9.16 1.11
N PRO A 26 3.92 9.88 0.06
CA PRO A 26 4.88 10.97 0.20
C PRO A 26 4.38 12.12 1.06
N LYS A 27 5.31 12.78 1.75
CA LYS A 27 5.02 13.89 2.68
C LYS A 27 4.21 15.01 2.04
N GLN A 28 4.43 15.29 0.76
CA GLN A 28 3.77 16.40 0.08
C GLN A 28 2.24 16.27 0.09
N TYR A 29 1.72 15.05 0.25
CA TYR A 29 0.28 14.79 0.28
C TYR A 29 -0.33 14.83 1.68
N LEU A 30 0.49 14.99 2.73
CA LEU A 30 0.04 15.00 4.12
C LEU A 30 -0.49 16.35 4.59
N LYS A 31 -0.41 17.37 3.75
CA LYS A 31 -0.90 18.73 4.08
C LYS A 31 -2.41 18.83 4.09
N SER A 32 -3.10 17.86 3.50
CA SER A 32 -4.56 17.84 3.49
C SER A 32 -5.10 17.53 4.88
N ILE A 33 -6.12 18.28 5.29
CA ILE A 33 -6.86 18.01 6.54
C ILE A 33 -7.95 16.94 6.32
N LYS A 34 -8.19 16.54 5.09
CA LYS A 34 -9.15 15.49 4.76
C LYS A 34 -8.61 14.12 5.16
N ARG A 35 -9.52 13.19 5.40
CA ARG A 35 -9.18 11.80 5.72
C ARG A 35 -9.37 10.85 4.53
N THR A 36 -9.68 11.38 3.36
CA THR A 36 -9.96 10.64 2.14
C THR A 36 -9.19 11.21 0.96
N GLY A 37 -9.13 10.45 -0.13
CA GLY A 37 -8.46 10.88 -1.35
C GLY A 37 -6.99 10.51 -1.42
N PHE A 38 -6.48 9.74 -0.47
CA PHE A 38 -5.06 9.37 -0.44
C PHE A 38 -4.72 8.18 -1.34
N GLY A 39 -5.72 7.40 -1.76
CA GLY A 39 -5.49 6.25 -2.63
C GLY A 39 -4.84 6.63 -3.97
N ASP A 40 -5.14 7.82 -4.48
CA ASP A 40 -4.55 8.32 -5.72
C ASP A 40 -3.04 8.53 -5.62
N TYR A 41 -2.51 8.67 -4.42
CA TYR A 41 -1.10 8.95 -4.16
C TYR A 41 -0.33 7.75 -3.62
N LEU A 42 -0.99 6.59 -3.48
CA LEU A 42 -0.34 5.38 -2.99
C LEU A 42 0.87 5.03 -3.86
N PHE A 43 2.02 4.80 -3.23
CA PHE A 43 3.27 4.45 -3.91
C PHE A 43 3.62 5.43 -5.04
N ASP A 44 3.39 6.70 -4.84
CA ASP A 44 3.48 7.74 -5.87
C ASP A 44 4.80 7.72 -6.62
N ALA A 45 5.92 7.62 -5.91
CA ALA A 45 7.24 7.65 -6.52
C ALA A 45 7.51 6.45 -7.43
N TRP A 46 6.80 5.34 -7.24
CA TRP A 46 6.97 4.13 -8.05
C TRP A 46 5.90 3.96 -9.11
N ARG A 47 4.68 4.43 -8.84
CA ARG A 47 3.57 4.31 -9.79
C ARG A 47 3.68 5.27 -10.97
N PHE A 48 4.30 6.42 -10.76
CA PHE A 48 4.33 7.49 -11.75
C PHE A 48 5.76 7.90 -12.07
N THR A 49 5.98 8.34 -13.31
CA THR A 49 7.28 8.83 -13.78
C THR A 49 7.42 10.34 -13.62
N ASP A 50 6.33 11.06 -13.46
CA ASP A 50 6.32 12.51 -13.24
C ASP A 50 6.24 12.85 -11.75
N ALA A 51 6.69 14.03 -11.39
CA ALA A 51 6.53 14.54 -10.03
C ALA A 51 5.07 14.94 -9.82
N GLY A 52 4.44 14.41 -8.76
CA GLY A 52 3.06 14.69 -8.46
C GLY A 52 2.89 15.88 -7.53
N SER A 53 1.69 16.45 -7.55
CA SER A 53 1.28 17.48 -6.62
C SER A 53 -0.14 17.19 -6.14
N MET A 54 -0.49 17.75 -4.98
CA MET A 54 -1.81 17.55 -4.40
C MET A 54 -2.89 18.06 -5.35
N GLY A 55 -3.96 17.28 -5.51
CA GLY A 55 -5.08 17.61 -6.38
C GLY A 55 -5.00 17.02 -7.77
N MET A 56 -3.85 16.50 -8.19
CA MET A 56 -3.75 15.80 -9.46
C MET A 56 -4.42 14.43 -9.37
N THR A 57 -5.17 14.06 -10.41
CA THR A 57 -5.74 12.72 -10.52
C THR A 57 -4.77 11.80 -11.26
N PRO A 58 -4.90 10.46 -11.09
CA PRO A 58 -4.04 9.52 -11.82
C PRO A 58 -4.09 9.70 -13.34
N ASN A 59 -5.21 10.13 -13.89
CA ASN A 59 -5.37 10.35 -15.33
C ASN A 59 -4.49 11.50 -15.85
N GLU A 60 -4.06 12.40 -14.98
CA GLU A 60 -3.19 13.54 -15.32
C GLU A 60 -1.71 13.17 -15.20
N ARG A 61 -1.40 11.94 -14.77
CA ARG A 61 -0.06 11.49 -14.44
C ARG A 61 0.45 10.50 -15.48
N SER A 62 1.78 10.42 -15.58
CA SER A 62 2.46 9.45 -16.45
C SER A 62 2.79 8.17 -15.68
N LEU A 63 2.15 7.06 -16.04
CA LEU A 63 2.33 5.79 -15.35
C LEU A 63 3.69 5.16 -15.63
N ASN A 64 4.32 4.63 -14.58
CA ASN A 64 5.46 3.75 -14.72
C ASN A 64 4.94 2.33 -15.03
N ARG A 65 5.03 1.92 -16.28
CA ARG A 65 4.45 0.65 -16.74
C ARG A 65 5.17 -0.58 -16.20
N GLU A 66 6.39 -0.43 -15.73
CA GLU A 66 7.16 -1.53 -15.14
C GLU A 66 6.72 -1.84 -13.70
N PHE A 67 6.09 -0.89 -13.03
CA PHE A 67 5.62 -1.11 -11.67
C PHE A 67 4.45 -2.10 -11.65
N ALA A 68 4.54 -3.11 -10.76
CA ALA A 68 3.58 -4.23 -10.74
C ALA A 68 2.13 -3.77 -10.65
N LEU A 69 1.82 -2.81 -9.77
CA LEU A 69 0.43 -2.36 -9.57
C LEU A 69 -0.18 -1.68 -10.80
N ASN A 70 0.65 -1.25 -11.75
CA ASN A 70 0.18 -0.63 -12.99
C ASN A 70 0.00 -1.65 -14.12
N GLN A 71 0.41 -2.90 -13.91
CA GLN A 71 0.29 -3.94 -14.92
C GLN A 71 -1.14 -4.49 -14.96
N PRO A 72 -1.68 -4.80 -16.16
CA PRO A 72 -3.08 -5.22 -16.31
C PRO A 72 -3.48 -6.42 -15.46
N GLN A 73 -2.59 -7.40 -15.27
CA GLN A 73 -2.90 -8.61 -14.53
C GLN A 73 -3.10 -8.36 -13.03
N TYR A 74 -2.66 -7.22 -12.50
CA TYR A 74 -2.79 -6.88 -11.09
C TYR A 74 -3.85 -5.81 -10.81
N GLN A 75 -4.58 -5.37 -11.82
CA GLN A 75 -5.66 -4.41 -11.61
C GLN A 75 -6.78 -5.04 -10.77
N GLY A 76 -7.26 -4.28 -9.78
CA GLY A 76 -8.30 -4.76 -8.88
C GLY A 76 -7.81 -5.69 -7.78
N ALA A 77 -6.50 -5.89 -7.63
CA ALA A 77 -5.96 -6.70 -6.54
C ALA A 77 -6.32 -6.09 -5.18
N SER A 78 -6.69 -6.93 -4.23
CA SER A 78 -7.08 -6.51 -2.89
C SER A 78 -6.13 -7.03 -1.80
N ILE A 79 -5.12 -7.79 -2.18
CA ILE A 79 -4.09 -8.32 -1.29
C ILE A 79 -2.73 -7.89 -1.82
N LEU A 80 -1.93 -7.26 -0.96
CA LEU A 80 -0.58 -6.84 -1.31
C LEU A 80 0.43 -7.82 -0.69
N LEU A 81 1.35 -8.34 -1.52
CA LEU A 81 2.42 -9.21 -1.07
C LEU A 81 3.72 -8.42 -1.07
N ALA A 82 4.37 -8.30 0.08
CA ALA A 82 5.59 -7.54 0.22
C ALA A 82 6.68 -8.35 0.94
N ARG A 83 7.87 -7.79 1.03
CA ARG A 83 8.99 -8.41 1.74
C ARG A 83 9.12 -7.82 3.14
N ASP A 84 10.23 -8.11 3.82
CA ASP A 84 10.45 -7.81 5.23
C ASP A 84 10.26 -6.33 5.60
N ASN A 85 9.85 -6.11 6.83
CA ASN A 85 9.82 -4.80 7.48
C ASN A 85 8.96 -3.78 6.74
N PHE A 86 7.74 -4.18 6.38
CA PHE A 86 6.80 -3.30 5.68
C PHE A 86 6.25 -2.23 6.62
N GLY A 87 6.21 -0.99 6.13
CA GLY A 87 5.65 0.13 6.90
C GLY A 87 6.62 0.77 7.88
N CYS A 88 7.92 0.58 7.69
CA CYS A 88 8.94 1.21 8.55
C CYS A 88 8.97 2.73 8.35
N GLY A 89 9.75 3.42 9.17
CA GLY A 89 9.88 4.88 9.11
C GLY A 89 8.89 5.59 10.02
N SER A 90 8.51 6.80 9.65
CA SER A 90 7.64 7.64 10.47
C SER A 90 6.24 7.06 10.62
N SER A 91 5.66 7.20 11.82
CA SER A 91 4.30 6.73 12.08
C SER A 91 3.26 7.63 11.40
N ARG A 92 2.54 7.07 10.42
CA ARG A 92 1.51 7.80 9.67
C ARG A 92 0.33 6.91 9.37
N GLU A 93 -0.82 7.24 9.93
CA GLU A 93 -2.05 6.54 9.56
C GLU A 93 -2.44 6.77 8.09
N HIS A 94 -2.01 7.90 7.51
CA HIS A 94 -2.22 8.21 6.09
C HIS A 94 -1.76 7.08 5.17
N ALA A 95 -0.67 6.39 5.53
CA ALA A 95 -0.19 5.25 4.75
C ALA A 95 -1.23 4.13 4.67
N VAL A 96 -1.88 3.83 5.80
CA VAL A 96 -2.94 2.82 5.84
C VAL A 96 -4.17 3.29 5.08
N TRP A 97 -4.55 4.57 5.21
CA TRP A 97 -5.67 5.13 4.46
C TRP A 97 -5.45 5.05 2.95
N ALA A 98 -4.22 5.33 2.50
CA ALA A 98 -3.88 5.24 1.09
C ALA A 98 -4.01 3.80 0.56
N LEU A 99 -3.53 2.81 1.32
CA LEU A 99 -3.66 1.40 0.97
C LEU A 99 -5.13 0.98 0.88
N GLN A 100 -5.92 1.34 1.88
CA GLN A 100 -7.33 1.00 1.96
C GLN A 100 -8.13 1.62 0.82
N GLU A 101 -7.90 2.90 0.55
CA GLU A 101 -8.64 3.62 -0.50
C GLU A 101 -8.25 3.15 -1.91
N TYR A 102 -7.02 2.70 -2.09
CA TYR A 102 -6.60 2.10 -3.36
C TYR A 102 -7.32 0.78 -3.62
N GLY A 103 -7.71 0.07 -2.56
CA GLY A 103 -8.46 -1.17 -2.67
C GLY A 103 -7.87 -2.35 -1.90
N PHE A 104 -6.78 -2.16 -1.18
CA PHE A 104 -6.17 -3.25 -0.42
C PHE A 104 -6.90 -3.51 0.89
N ARG A 105 -7.28 -4.75 1.11
CA ARG A 105 -7.91 -5.23 2.34
C ARG A 105 -6.92 -5.97 3.24
N ALA A 106 -5.85 -6.49 2.65
CA ALA A 106 -4.84 -7.23 3.39
C ALA A 106 -3.45 -6.96 2.83
N VAL A 107 -2.44 -6.98 3.69
CA VAL A 107 -1.04 -6.93 3.31
C VAL A 107 -0.35 -8.15 3.94
N ILE A 108 0.34 -8.91 3.12
CA ILE A 108 1.09 -10.10 3.55
C ILE A 108 2.58 -9.82 3.39
N ALA A 109 3.32 -9.96 4.47
CA ALA A 109 4.77 -9.75 4.47
C ALA A 109 5.40 -10.62 5.56
N PRO A 110 6.71 -10.94 5.46
CA PRO A 110 7.38 -11.67 6.52
C PRO A 110 7.43 -10.93 7.85
N SER A 111 7.52 -9.59 7.81
CA SER A 111 7.50 -8.76 9.01
C SER A 111 6.98 -7.36 8.72
N PHE A 112 6.57 -6.66 9.76
CA PHE A 112 6.04 -5.30 9.71
C PHE A 112 6.67 -4.46 10.81
N ALA A 113 6.75 -3.14 10.60
CA ALA A 113 7.02 -2.22 11.68
C ALA A 113 5.83 -2.20 12.66
N ASP A 114 6.11 -2.16 13.96
CA ASP A 114 5.09 -2.34 15.01
C ASP A 114 3.96 -1.31 14.93
N ILE A 115 4.28 -0.04 14.74
CA ILE A 115 3.27 1.02 14.71
C ILE A 115 2.39 0.87 13.48
N PHE A 116 2.99 0.57 12.33
CA PHE A 116 2.23 0.34 11.10
C PHE A 116 1.28 -0.85 11.25
N PHE A 117 1.75 -1.93 11.85
CA PHE A 117 0.94 -3.12 12.11
C PHE A 117 -0.31 -2.78 12.92
N GLY A 118 -0.13 -2.01 14.00
CA GLY A 118 -1.26 -1.56 14.83
C GLY A 118 -2.22 -0.64 14.09
N ASN A 119 -1.68 0.28 13.28
CA ASN A 119 -2.51 1.20 12.50
C ASN A 119 -3.36 0.47 11.45
N CYS A 120 -2.84 -0.61 10.87
CA CYS A 120 -3.60 -1.45 9.94
C CYS A 120 -4.86 -2.02 10.61
N PHE A 121 -4.73 -2.58 11.79
CA PHE A 121 -5.87 -3.11 12.54
C PHE A 121 -6.91 -2.04 12.84
N LYS A 122 -6.47 -0.86 13.26
CA LYS A 122 -7.37 0.25 13.56
C LYS A 122 -8.22 0.67 12.37
N ASN A 123 -7.69 0.52 11.17
CA ASN A 123 -8.31 1.05 9.95
C ASN A 123 -8.88 -0.03 9.04
N GLY A 124 -8.94 -1.27 9.49
CA GLY A 124 -9.60 -2.34 8.75
C GLY A 124 -8.79 -2.94 7.61
N VAL A 125 -7.47 -2.75 7.62
CA VAL A 125 -6.55 -3.46 6.73
C VAL A 125 -5.88 -4.56 7.53
N LEU A 126 -5.95 -5.80 7.06
CA LEU A 126 -5.41 -6.94 7.79
C LEU A 126 -3.93 -7.16 7.46
N PRO A 127 -3.01 -6.96 8.42
CA PRO A 127 -1.60 -7.29 8.21
C PRO A 127 -1.38 -8.74 8.61
N ILE A 128 -0.78 -9.52 7.71
CA ILE A 128 -0.50 -10.94 7.92
C ILE A 128 1.00 -11.17 7.81
N ALA A 129 1.62 -11.61 8.91
CA ALA A 129 3.03 -11.97 8.91
C ALA A 129 3.16 -13.45 8.55
N LEU A 130 3.84 -13.74 7.45
CA LEU A 130 4.16 -15.09 7.02
C LEU A 130 5.67 -15.22 6.86
N SER A 131 6.18 -16.46 7.04
CA SER A 131 7.59 -16.71 6.81
C SER A 131 7.98 -16.35 5.37
N PRO A 132 9.23 -15.95 5.10
CA PRO A 132 9.66 -15.60 3.75
C PRO A 132 9.40 -16.71 2.73
N GLU A 133 9.56 -17.95 3.13
CA GLU A 133 9.31 -19.12 2.27
C GLU A 133 7.85 -19.19 1.82
N LEU A 134 6.92 -18.99 2.73
CA LEU A 134 5.49 -19.02 2.41
C LEU A 134 5.07 -17.83 1.56
N SER A 135 5.61 -16.64 1.85
CA SER A 135 5.33 -15.45 1.05
C SER A 135 5.80 -15.61 -0.39
N LEU A 136 7.00 -16.14 -0.61
CA LEU A 136 7.58 -16.31 -1.94
C LEU A 136 6.83 -17.30 -2.80
N ILE A 137 6.23 -18.32 -2.20
CA ILE A 137 5.43 -19.31 -2.93
C ILE A 137 4.22 -18.66 -3.61
N HIS A 138 3.70 -17.60 -3.04
CA HIS A 138 2.49 -16.93 -3.51
C HIS A 138 2.77 -15.69 -4.37
N ILE A 139 4.01 -15.30 -4.51
CA ILE A 139 4.43 -14.24 -5.42
C ILE A 139 4.76 -14.84 -6.79
#